data_51da7ca720463f0e867a2608a99470b2
#
_entry.id   51da7ca720463f0e867a2608a99470b2
#
_cell.length_a   1.000
_cell.length_b   1.000
_cell.length_c   1.000
_cell.angle_alpha   90.00
_cell.angle_beta   90.00
_cell.angle_gamma   90.00
#
_symmetry.space_group_name_H-M   'P 1'
#
loop_
_entity.id
_entity.type
_entity.pdbx_description
1 polymer ?
#
loop_
_entity_poly.entity_id
_entity_poly.type
_entity_poly.pdbx_seq_one_letter_code
_entity_poly.pdbx_strand_id
1 'polypeptide(L)'
;RVSSEDTKTEDEEETEVIQLRKKLLDITLQETDDNKKNVIKNLAWLLEFHKRENKPTWWRLFDRLGLTEVDLHDDMDCLVGLNRTKREAFLPTARARNYVYEYSFDQNQPFKGQSKSYYVLGEDNFKVNALSINLDEGLINLQSKVSPTDRVSLVPDQFVRPAPIPGAIQDVITQLIDSDFYPSAIVDFLLRKSPRFLNGPKNVIIEDSLSGSNFIDAIVSVANDLDNSYLCIQGPPGAGKTFTARHIIADLIAKGKRIGISSNSH
;
A
#
# COMPACT_ATOMS: atom_id res chain seq x y z
N ARG A 1 -0.70 26.49 -3.93
CA ARG A 1 0.65 26.77 -3.37
C ARG A 1 0.95 25.61 -2.44
N VAL A 2 1.69 24.61 -2.93
CA VAL A 2 2.28 23.56 -2.10
C VAL A 2 3.52 24.21 -1.51
N SER A 3 3.56 24.30 -0.19
CA SER A 3 4.74 24.74 0.58
C SER A 3 5.89 23.77 0.26
N SER A 4 7.07 24.31 0.09
CA SER A 4 8.32 23.56 0.06
C SER A 4 8.52 22.90 1.44
N GLU A 5 7.98 21.69 1.60
CA GLU A 5 8.38 20.80 2.68
C GLU A 5 9.73 20.20 2.27
N ASP A 6 10.70 20.33 3.15
CA ASP A 6 12.04 19.79 3.04
C ASP A 6 11.94 18.29 2.71
N THR A 7 12.39 17.91 1.51
CA THR A 7 12.57 16.51 1.14
C THR A 7 13.71 15.97 1.99
N LYS A 8 13.38 15.29 3.10
CA LYS A 8 14.33 14.52 3.87
C LYS A 8 15.00 13.50 2.95
N THR A 9 16.29 13.29 3.14
CA THR A 9 17.01 12.25 2.41
C THR A 9 16.59 10.86 2.93
N GLU A 10 16.68 9.82 2.09
CA GLU A 10 16.33 8.43 2.50
C GLU A 10 17.15 8.00 3.74
N ASP A 11 18.40 8.46 3.87
CA ASP A 11 19.27 8.18 5.02
C ASP A 11 18.78 8.86 6.31
N GLU A 12 18.20 10.05 6.21
CA GLU A 12 17.63 10.77 7.37
C GLU A 12 16.36 10.09 7.85
N GLU A 13 15.46 9.68 6.95
CA GLU A 13 14.25 8.92 7.27
C GLU A 13 14.58 7.57 7.93
N GLU A 14 15.57 6.84 7.43
CA GLU A 14 16.01 5.59 8.03
C GLU A 14 16.58 5.82 9.44
N THR A 15 17.31 6.90 9.65
CA THR A 15 17.87 7.25 10.97
C THR A 15 16.74 7.56 11.97
N GLU A 16 15.71 8.29 11.58
CA GLU A 16 14.55 8.60 12.43
C GLU A 16 13.78 7.34 12.83
N VAL A 17 13.54 6.42 11.90
CA VAL A 17 12.89 5.13 12.17
C VAL A 17 13.68 4.33 13.20
N ILE A 18 15.00 4.26 13.07
CA ILE A 18 15.87 3.54 14.00
C ILE A 18 15.80 4.16 15.41
N GLN A 19 15.84 5.48 15.51
CA GLN A 19 15.75 6.19 16.78
C GLN A 19 14.38 5.98 17.45
N LEU A 20 13.29 6.10 16.69
CA LEU A 20 11.93 5.90 17.18
C LEU A 20 11.72 4.46 17.67
N ARG A 21 12.22 3.48 16.91
CA ARG A 21 12.21 2.08 17.29
C ARG A 21 12.96 1.82 18.60
N LYS A 22 14.15 2.40 18.76
CA LYS A 22 14.94 2.30 19.99
C LYS A 22 14.16 2.88 21.16
N LYS A 23 13.58 4.08 21.01
CA LYS A 23 12.74 4.71 22.05
C LYS A 23 11.59 3.79 22.50
N LEU A 24 10.88 3.15 21.57
CA LEU A 24 9.83 2.18 21.89
C LEU A 24 10.36 0.96 22.67
N LEU A 25 11.51 0.43 22.28
CA LEU A 25 12.11 -0.72 22.98
C LEU A 25 12.56 -0.34 24.40
N ASP A 26 13.09 0.86 24.60
CA ASP A 26 13.46 1.38 25.92
C ASP A 26 12.23 1.55 26.82
N ILE A 27 11.12 2.07 26.29
CA ILE A 27 9.82 2.13 27.01
C ILE A 27 9.35 0.72 27.37
N THR A 28 9.49 -0.24 26.49
CA THR A 28 9.10 -1.64 26.72
C THR A 28 9.83 -2.25 27.93
N LEU A 29 11.08 -1.87 28.19
CA LEU A 29 11.85 -2.37 29.32
C LEU A 29 11.34 -1.85 30.68
N GLN A 30 10.69 -0.68 30.67
CA GLN A 30 10.17 -0.02 31.88
C GLN A 30 8.68 -0.32 32.10
N GLU A 31 7.96 -0.81 31.08
CA GLU A 31 6.53 -1.10 31.17
C GLU A 31 6.27 -2.36 31.99
N THR A 32 5.28 -2.31 32.87
CA THR A 32 4.88 -3.41 33.75
C THR A 32 3.64 -4.15 33.27
N ASP A 33 2.77 -3.49 32.51
CA ASP A 33 1.58 -4.11 31.89
C ASP A 33 2.00 -4.92 30.66
N ASP A 34 1.84 -6.24 30.75
CA ASP A 34 2.22 -7.15 29.65
C ASP A 34 1.45 -6.90 28.35
N ASN A 35 0.19 -6.48 28.41
CA ASN A 35 -0.59 -6.15 27.23
C ASN A 35 -0.04 -4.89 26.54
N LYS A 36 0.18 -3.82 27.31
CA LYS A 36 0.78 -2.59 26.82
C LYS A 36 2.19 -2.83 26.30
N LYS A 37 2.98 -3.63 27.00
CA LYS A 37 4.32 -4.06 26.57
C LYS A 37 4.31 -4.76 25.21
N ASN A 38 3.37 -5.68 25.00
CA ASN A 38 3.23 -6.37 23.70
C ASN A 38 2.81 -5.42 22.58
N VAL A 39 1.91 -4.47 22.85
CA VAL A 39 1.52 -3.45 21.87
C VAL A 39 2.72 -2.59 21.49
N ILE A 40 3.51 -2.10 22.46
CA ILE A 40 4.69 -1.28 22.20
C ILE A 40 5.73 -2.04 21.35
N LYS A 41 5.96 -3.32 21.66
CA LYS A 41 6.81 -4.18 20.83
C LYS A 41 6.30 -4.31 19.40
N ASN A 42 5.00 -4.54 19.23
CA ASN A 42 4.38 -4.63 17.90
C ASN A 42 4.52 -3.33 17.12
N LEU A 43 4.37 -2.17 17.75
CA LEU A 43 4.60 -0.87 17.14
C LEU A 43 6.06 -0.69 16.69
N ALA A 44 7.02 -1.14 17.50
CA ALA A 44 8.44 -1.11 17.12
C ALA A 44 8.73 -1.99 15.89
N TRP A 45 8.04 -3.12 15.73
CA TRP A 45 8.14 -3.95 14.52
C TRP A 45 7.39 -3.36 13.33
N LEU A 46 6.29 -2.66 13.56
CA LEU A 46 5.47 -2.04 12.51
C LEU A 46 6.24 -0.94 11.75
N LEU A 47 7.14 -0.22 12.42
CA LEU A 47 8.00 0.79 11.78
C LEU A 47 8.81 0.24 10.60
N GLU A 48 9.22 -1.01 10.65
CA GLU A 48 9.98 -1.67 9.58
C GLU A 48 9.12 -2.60 8.71
N PHE A 49 7.80 -2.55 8.85
CA PHE A 49 6.87 -3.45 8.16
C PHE A 49 7.08 -3.41 6.64
N HIS A 50 7.01 -2.23 6.04
CA HIS A 50 7.14 -2.09 4.58
C HIS A 50 8.53 -2.47 4.06
N LYS A 51 9.59 -2.21 4.84
CA LYS A 51 10.96 -2.64 4.49
C LYS A 51 11.04 -4.17 4.41
N ARG A 52 10.39 -4.88 5.35
CA ARG A 52 10.34 -6.35 5.34
C ARG A 52 9.45 -6.93 4.25
N GLU A 53 8.26 -6.35 4.05
CA GLU A 53 7.32 -6.78 3.01
C GLU A 53 7.88 -6.59 1.60
N ASN A 54 8.71 -5.58 1.39
CA ASN A 54 9.33 -5.31 0.10
C ASN A 54 10.54 -6.23 -0.20
N LYS A 55 11.13 -6.89 0.80
CA LYS A 55 12.30 -7.75 0.60
C LYS A 55 12.08 -8.83 -0.48
N PRO A 56 11.00 -9.63 -0.46
CA PRO A 56 10.78 -10.66 -1.47
C PRO A 56 10.69 -10.09 -2.89
N THR A 57 10.10 -8.90 -3.05
CA THR A 57 10.00 -8.20 -4.34
C THR A 57 11.37 -7.80 -4.86
N TRP A 58 12.22 -7.23 -3.98
CA TRP A 58 13.60 -6.87 -4.32
C TRP A 58 14.46 -8.09 -4.65
N TRP A 59 14.37 -9.16 -3.84
CA TRP A 59 15.10 -10.40 -4.12
C TRP A 59 14.73 -10.98 -5.48
N ARG A 60 13.42 -11.07 -5.78
CA ARG A 60 12.95 -11.55 -7.09
C ARG A 60 13.46 -10.69 -8.24
N LEU A 61 13.48 -9.36 -8.06
CA LEU A 61 14.03 -8.46 -9.07
C LEU A 61 15.52 -8.71 -9.28
N PHE A 62 16.32 -8.78 -8.20
CA PHE A 62 17.75 -9.02 -8.32
C PHE A 62 18.08 -10.40 -8.91
N ASP A 63 17.34 -11.43 -8.53
CA ASP A 63 17.46 -12.75 -9.11
C ASP A 63 17.22 -12.69 -10.64
N ARG A 64 16.13 -12.06 -11.07
CA ARG A 64 15.80 -11.89 -12.49
C ARG A 64 16.84 -11.07 -13.26
N LEU A 65 17.36 -10.00 -12.67
CA LEU A 65 18.40 -9.17 -13.30
C LEU A 65 19.74 -9.90 -13.43
N GLY A 66 19.97 -10.94 -12.65
CA GLY A 66 21.14 -11.81 -12.72
C GLY A 66 21.02 -12.99 -13.69
N LEU A 67 19.82 -13.24 -14.22
CA LEU A 67 19.56 -14.36 -15.13
C LEU A 67 19.88 -14.02 -16.59
N THR A 68 20.11 -15.05 -17.40
CA THR A 68 20.25 -14.90 -18.86
C THR A 68 18.89 -14.79 -19.54
N GLU A 69 18.86 -14.31 -20.80
CA GLU A 69 17.62 -14.29 -21.60
C GLU A 69 16.98 -15.71 -21.73
N VAL A 70 17.79 -16.76 -21.80
CA VAL A 70 17.31 -18.13 -21.89
C VAL A 70 16.57 -18.55 -20.63
N ASP A 71 17.11 -18.21 -19.47
CA ASP A 71 16.51 -18.52 -18.17
C ASP A 71 15.22 -17.72 -17.93
N LEU A 72 15.16 -16.49 -18.44
CA LEU A 72 14.00 -15.59 -18.29
C LEU A 72 12.87 -15.89 -19.28
N HIS A 73 13.12 -16.69 -20.34
CA HIS A 73 12.14 -16.97 -21.39
C HIS A 73 10.86 -17.64 -20.86
N ASP A 74 11.01 -18.49 -19.85
CA ASP A 74 9.90 -19.24 -19.25
C ASP A 74 9.22 -18.46 -18.10
N ASP A 75 9.75 -17.29 -17.72
CA ASP A 75 9.12 -16.44 -16.72
C ASP A 75 7.99 -15.62 -17.36
N MET A 76 6.74 -15.93 -16.98
CA MET A 76 5.55 -15.32 -17.54
C MET A 76 5.42 -13.79 -17.31
N ASP A 77 6.20 -13.23 -16.42
CA ASP A 77 6.20 -11.79 -16.14
C ASP A 77 7.25 -11.02 -16.96
N CYS A 78 8.23 -11.73 -17.52
CA CYS A 78 9.34 -11.16 -18.29
C CYS A 78 9.09 -11.23 -19.78
N LEU A 79 9.63 -10.28 -20.53
CA LEU A 79 9.67 -10.32 -22.00
C LEU A 79 11.14 -10.32 -22.46
N VAL A 80 11.55 -11.30 -23.24
CA VAL A 80 12.94 -11.43 -23.70
C VAL A 80 13.08 -11.29 -25.21
N GLY A 81 14.23 -10.77 -25.64
CA GLY A 81 14.60 -10.71 -27.03
C GLY A 81 13.74 -9.82 -27.90
N LEU A 82 13.21 -8.74 -27.38
CA LEU A 82 12.43 -7.75 -28.12
C LEU A 82 13.32 -7.05 -29.15
N ASN A 83 12.82 -6.88 -30.35
CA ASN A 83 13.52 -6.17 -31.41
C ASN A 83 12.81 -4.86 -31.75
N ARG A 84 13.58 -3.79 -31.89
CA ARG A 84 13.06 -2.48 -32.29
C ARG A 84 12.46 -2.55 -33.68
N THR A 85 11.25 -1.98 -33.82
CA THR A 85 10.61 -1.90 -35.14
C THR A 85 11.22 -0.75 -35.97
N LYS A 86 10.84 -0.70 -37.26
CA LYS A 86 11.24 0.40 -38.14
C LYS A 86 10.49 1.72 -37.86
N ARG A 87 9.55 1.70 -36.93
CA ARG A 87 8.79 2.89 -36.56
C ARG A 87 9.71 3.91 -35.90
N GLU A 88 9.67 5.15 -36.38
CA GLU A 88 10.41 6.23 -35.76
C GLU A 88 9.91 6.50 -34.33
N ALA A 89 10.84 6.88 -33.45
CA ALA A 89 10.51 7.25 -32.09
C ALA A 89 9.61 8.51 -32.10
N PHE A 90 8.58 8.52 -31.28
CA PHE A 90 7.60 9.61 -31.25
C PHE A 90 7.33 10.10 -29.82
N LEU A 91 6.84 11.32 -29.70
CA LEU A 91 6.37 11.87 -28.43
C LEU A 91 4.88 11.54 -28.25
N PRO A 92 4.46 10.92 -27.12
CA PRO A 92 3.06 10.54 -26.92
C PRO A 92 2.12 11.74 -26.78
N THR A 93 2.65 12.89 -26.38
CA THR A 93 1.94 14.18 -26.33
C THR A 93 2.91 15.33 -26.63
N ALA A 94 2.41 16.48 -27.08
CA ALA A 94 3.22 17.67 -27.36
C ALA A 94 4.03 18.19 -26.14
N ARG A 95 3.65 17.82 -24.93
CA ARG A 95 4.33 18.21 -23.68
C ARG A 95 5.23 17.11 -23.10
N ALA A 96 5.27 15.94 -23.72
CA ALA A 96 6.07 14.83 -23.27
C ALA A 96 7.57 15.15 -23.46
N ARG A 97 8.38 14.74 -22.49
CA ARG A 97 9.85 14.89 -22.54
C ARG A 97 10.56 13.62 -22.97
N ASN A 98 9.88 12.48 -22.84
CA ASN A 98 10.44 11.16 -23.12
C ASN A 98 9.82 10.60 -24.39
N TYR A 99 10.67 10.06 -25.26
CA TYR A 99 10.25 9.40 -26.48
C TYR A 99 9.68 8.01 -26.23
N VAL A 100 8.83 7.57 -27.14
CA VAL A 100 8.26 6.23 -27.19
C VAL A 100 8.92 5.48 -28.34
N TYR A 101 9.33 4.27 -28.04
CA TYR A 101 9.98 3.35 -28.96
C TYR A 101 9.14 2.08 -29.06
N GLU A 102 8.88 1.65 -30.28
CA GLU A 102 8.10 0.44 -30.56
C GLU A 102 9.02 -0.76 -30.75
N TYR A 103 8.68 -1.85 -30.05
CA TYR A 103 9.38 -3.12 -30.14
C TYR A 103 8.42 -4.23 -30.49
N SER A 104 8.90 -5.22 -31.27
CA SER A 104 8.23 -6.49 -31.50
C SER A 104 8.82 -7.58 -30.62
N PHE A 105 7.98 -8.52 -30.21
CA PHE A 105 8.38 -9.70 -29.44
C PHE A 105 7.72 -10.97 -29.99
N ASP A 106 8.27 -12.13 -29.62
CA ASP A 106 7.70 -13.43 -30.01
C ASP A 106 6.38 -13.66 -29.24
N GLN A 107 5.28 -13.78 -29.98
CA GLN A 107 3.94 -14.06 -29.46
C GLN A 107 3.82 -15.42 -28.78
N ASN A 108 4.75 -16.36 -29.06
CA ASN A 108 4.77 -17.67 -28.44
C ASN A 108 5.42 -17.67 -27.03
N GLN A 109 6.01 -16.55 -26.59
CA GLN A 109 6.47 -16.44 -25.22
C GLN A 109 5.29 -16.55 -24.25
N PRO A 110 5.43 -17.26 -23.11
CA PRO A 110 4.36 -17.46 -22.15
C PRO A 110 4.07 -16.20 -21.32
N PHE A 111 4.14 -15.01 -21.94
CA PHE A 111 4.02 -13.73 -21.27
C PHE A 111 2.56 -13.43 -20.85
N LYS A 112 2.36 -13.17 -19.58
CA LYS A 112 1.09 -12.75 -18.96
C LYS A 112 1.24 -11.48 -18.12
N GLY A 113 2.45 -10.94 -18.03
CA GLY A 113 2.75 -9.78 -17.21
C GLY A 113 2.05 -8.52 -17.74
N GLN A 114 1.61 -7.66 -16.82
CA GLN A 114 0.98 -6.38 -17.11
C GLN A 114 1.58 -5.28 -16.23
N SER A 115 2.89 -5.26 -16.08
CA SER A 115 3.56 -4.19 -15.36
C SER A 115 3.52 -2.89 -16.17
N LYS A 116 3.39 -1.76 -15.47
CA LYS A 116 3.51 -0.43 -16.09
C LYS A 116 4.96 -0.01 -16.29
N SER A 117 5.88 -0.60 -15.55
CA SER A 117 7.30 -0.27 -15.56
C SER A 117 8.16 -1.52 -15.60
N TYR A 118 9.22 -1.45 -16.37
CA TYR A 118 10.18 -2.54 -16.55
C TYR A 118 11.60 -2.04 -16.43
N TYR A 119 12.51 -2.91 -16.00
CA TYR A 119 13.94 -2.72 -16.17
C TYR A 119 14.36 -3.35 -17.49
N VAL A 120 15.17 -2.63 -18.24
CA VAL A 120 15.86 -3.18 -19.42
C VAL A 120 17.07 -3.96 -18.90
N LEU A 121 17.13 -5.24 -19.24
CA LEU A 121 18.24 -6.12 -18.87
C LEU A 121 19.51 -5.65 -19.59
N GLY A 122 20.62 -5.50 -18.89
CA GLY A 122 21.90 -5.07 -19.44
C GLY A 122 22.79 -4.39 -18.40
N GLU A 123 23.87 -3.75 -18.85
CA GLU A 123 24.87 -3.17 -17.95
C GLU A 123 24.31 -2.06 -17.04
N ASP A 124 23.38 -1.24 -17.55
CA ASP A 124 22.84 -0.10 -16.79
C ASP A 124 21.47 -0.38 -16.13
N ASN A 125 20.81 -1.49 -16.44
CA ASN A 125 19.48 -1.87 -15.90
C ASN A 125 18.50 -0.69 -15.71
N PHE A 126 18.41 0.21 -16.72
CA PHE A 126 17.57 1.40 -16.61
C PHE A 126 16.08 1.09 -16.75
N LYS A 127 15.23 1.98 -16.22
CA LYS A 127 13.78 1.81 -16.25
C LYS A 127 13.13 2.39 -17.50
N VAL A 128 12.12 1.67 -18.00
CA VAL A 128 11.22 2.10 -19.07
C VAL A 128 9.77 1.92 -18.64
N ASN A 129 8.86 2.72 -19.21
CA ASN A 129 7.43 2.57 -18.96
C ASN A 129 6.75 1.94 -20.17
N ALA A 130 5.98 0.89 -19.98
CA ALA A 130 5.13 0.34 -21.00
C ALA A 130 3.86 1.18 -21.12
N LEU A 131 3.68 1.86 -22.26
CA LEU A 131 2.47 2.64 -22.55
C LEU A 131 1.35 1.76 -23.10
N SER A 132 1.70 0.79 -23.92
CA SER A 132 0.77 -0.20 -24.45
C SER A 132 1.48 -1.50 -24.77
N ILE A 133 0.77 -2.61 -24.58
CA ILE A 133 1.20 -3.95 -24.95
C ILE A 133 0.07 -4.56 -25.78
N ASN A 134 0.39 -4.97 -27.00
CA ASN A 134 -0.53 -5.70 -27.87
C ASN A 134 -0.01 -7.13 -28.04
N LEU A 135 -0.62 -8.06 -27.32
CA LEU A 135 -0.23 -9.47 -27.32
C LEU A 135 -0.54 -10.15 -28.66
N ASP A 136 -1.63 -9.73 -29.33
CA ASP A 136 -2.06 -10.33 -30.60
C ASP A 136 -1.14 -9.98 -31.75
N GLU A 137 -0.53 -8.81 -31.73
CA GLU A 137 0.43 -8.35 -32.73
C GLU A 137 1.89 -8.56 -32.29
N GLY A 138 2.13 -8.92 -31.04
CA GLY A 138 3.48 -9.03 -30.46
C GLY A 138 4.22 -7.70 -30.44
N LEU A 139 3.50 -6.59 -30.11
CA LEU A 139 4.05 -5.24 -30.08
C LEU A 139 3.96 -4.61 -28.70
N ILE A 140 5.00 -3.86 -28.34
CA ILE A 140 5.04 -3.07 -27.11
C ILE A 140 5.60 -1.67 -27.38
N ASN A 141 4.98 -0.66 -26.79
CA ASN A 141 5.46 0.73 -26.83
C ASN A 141 6.11 1.09 -25.50
N LEU A 142 7.41 1.33 -25.54
CA LEU A 142 8.24 1.65 -24.38
C LEU A 142 8.58 3.13 -24.36
N GLN A 143 8.17 3.83 -23.33
CA GLN A 143 8.57 5.21 -23.07
C GLN A 143 9.85 5.23 -22.23
N SER A 144 10.87 5.90 -22.72
CA SER A 144 12.17 5.99 -22.06
C SER A 144 12.79 7.37 -22.13
N LYS A 145 13.56 7.70 -21.09
CA LYS A 145 14.39 8.91 -21.03
C LYS A 145 15.65 8.80 -21.89
N VAL A 146 16.16 7.59 -22.00
CA VAL A 146 17.32 7.21 -22.80
C VAL A 146 16.85 6.34 -23.95
N SER A 147 17.45 6.50 -25.14
CA SER A 147 17.13 5.59 -26.26
C SER A 147 17.61 4.19 -25.93
N PRO A 148 16.72 3.19 -25.79
CA PRO A 148 17.17 1.81 -25.60
C PRO A 148 17.86 1.29 -26.86
N THR A 149 18.59 0.21 -26.74
CA THR A 149 19.22 -0.51 -27.86
C THR A 149 18.19 -1.15 -28.79
N ASP A 150 18.64 -1.60 -29.96
CA ASP A 150 17.75 -2.24 -30.95
C ASP A 150 17.19 -3.59 -30.45
N ARG A 151 17.88 -4.25 -29.55
CA ARG A 151 17.40 -5.46 -28.88
C ARG A 151 17.42 -5.27 -27.37
N VAL A 152 16.29 -5.56 -26.73
CA VAL A 152 16.12 -5.42 -25.29
C VAL A 152 15.39 -6.63 -24.69
N SER A 153 15.61 -6.88 -23.41
CA SER A 153 14.82 -7.80 -22.60
C SER A 153 14.32 -7.10 -21.37
N LEU A 154 13.10 -7.40 -20.93
CA LEU A 154 12.36 -6.63 -19.94
C LEU A 154 12.06 -7.47 -18.70
N VAL A 155 12.47 -6.96 -17.55
CA VAL A 155 12.15 -7.51 -16.23
C VAL A 155 11.18 -6.55 -15.54
N PRO A 156 10.02 -7.02 -15.03
CA PRO A 156 9.01 -6.12 -14.48
C PRO A 156 9.48 -5.46 -13.18
N ASP A 157 9.20 -4.16 -13.06
CA ASP A 157 9.28 -3.45 -11.79
C ASP A 157 7.98 -3.68 -11.01
N GLN A 158 8.00 -4.64 -10.11
CA GLN A 158 6.85 -4.98 -9.26
C GLN A 158 6.87 -4.25 -7.92
N PHE A 159 7.82 -3.32 -7.73
CA PHE A 159 7.91 -2.55 -6.50
C PHE A 159 6.79 -1.51 -6.41
N VAL A 160 5.97 -1.64 -5.37
CA VAL A 160 4.93 -0.67 -5.03
C VAL A 160 5.45 0.24 -3.92
N ARG A 161 5.52 1.53 -4.19
CA ARG A 161 5.92 2.52 -3.18
C ARG A 161 4.88 2.59 -2.07
N PRO A 162 5.26 2.36 -0.80
CA PRO A 162 4.30 2.38 0.31
C PRO A 162 3.91 3.79 0.77
N ALA A 163 4.56 4.84 0.26
CA ALA A 163 4.28 6.21 0.66
C ALA A 163 2.80 6.59 0.36
N PRO A 164 2.11 7.33 1.27
CA PRO A 164 2.63 7.99 2.48
C PRO A 164 2.51 7.14 3.78
N ILE A 165 2.22 5.85 3.69
CA ILE A 165 1.87 5.01 4.85
C ILE A 165 2.98 4.93 5.90
N PRO A 166 4.29 4.75 5.56
CA PRO A 166 5.35 4.71 6.56
C PRO A 166 5.44 5.96 7.41
N GLY A 167 5.34 7.15 6.79
CA GLY A 167 5.32 8.42 7.50
C GLY A 167 4.12 8.54 8.45
N ALA A 168 2.93 8.16 8.01
CA ALA A 168 1.73 8.17 8.85
C ALA A 168 1.86 7.19 10.06
N ILE A 169 2.54 6.06 9.90
CA ILE A 169 2.84 5.15 11.02
C ILE A 169 3.77 5.82 12.02
N GLN A 170 4.82 6.50 11.56
CA GLN A 170 5.76 7.23 12.40
C GLN A 170 5.06 8.33 13.19
N ASP A 171 4.20 9.13 12.52
CA ASP A 171 3.42 10.20 13.15
C ASP A 171 2.51 9.66 14.27
N VAL A 172 1.77 8.59 13.97
CA VAL A 172 0.89 7.94 14.97
C VAL A 172 1.70 7.42 16.16
N ILE A 173 2.81 6.74 15.92
CA ILE A 173 3.66 6.21 17.00
C ILE A 173 4.25 7.34 17.85
N THR A 174 4.70 8.41 17.23
CA THR A 174 5.22 9.59 17.94
C THR A 174 4.12 10.19 18.84
N GLN A 175 2.92 10.39 18.31
CA GLN A 175 1.78 10.88 19.08
C GLN A 175 1.42 9.95 20.27
N LEU A 176 1.49 8.64 20.06
CA LEU A 176 1.23 7.64 21.12
C LEU A 176 2.26 7.74 22.26
N ILE A 177 3.53 7.90 21.91
CA ILE A 177 4.61 8.08 22.91
C ILE A 177 4.43 9.39 23.67
N ASP A 178 4.20 10.50 22.93
CA ASP A 178 4.10 11.84 23.53
C ASP A 178 2.86 12.01 24.43
N SER A 179 1.80 11.23 24.15
CA SER A 179 0.58 11.18 24.97
C SER A 179 0.60 10.12 26.07
N ASP A 180 1.73 9.45 26.30
CA ASP A 180 1.85 8.28 27.19
C ASP A 180 0.75 7.23 26.93
N PHE A 181 0.50 6.94 25.66
CA PHE A 181 -0.55 6.01 25.22
C PHE A 181 -1.95 6.37 25.79
N TYR A 182 -2.26 7.66 25.81
CA TYR A 182 -3.59 8.10 26.23
C TYR A 182 -4.69 7.37 25.46
N PRO A 183 -5.81 7.00 26.12
CA PRO A 183 -6.89 6.28 25.47
C PRO A 183 -7.40 6.96 24.20
N SER A 184 -7.36 6.22 23.10
CA SER A 184 -7.82 6.64 21.76
C SER A 184 -8.33 5.43 21.01
N ALA A 185 -9.00 5.64 19.88
CA ALA A 185 -9.50 4.54 19.05
C ALA A 185 -8.40 3.54 18.69
N ILE A 186 -7.20 4.02 18.32
CA ILE A 186 -6.08 3.16 17.95
C ILE A 186 -5.51 2.40 19.15
N VAL A 187 -5.38 3.04 20.31
CA VAL A 187 -4.90 2.39 21.55
C VAL A 187 -5.88 1.31 22.02
N ASP A 188 -7.18 1.64 22.05
CA ASP A 188 -8.21 0.67 22.42
C ASP A 188 -8.23 -0.54 21.47
N PHE A 189 -8.12 -0.29 20.16
CA PHE A 189 -8.03 -1.35 19.16
C PHE A 189 -6.79 -2.25 19.36
N LEU A 190 -5.61 -1.66 19.52
CA LEU A 190 -4.36 -2.39 19.70
C LEU A 190 -4.35 -3.19 21.00
N LEU A 191 -4.93 -2.66 22.06
CA LEU A 191 -5.08 -3.33 23.37
C LEU A 191 -6.30 -4.27 23.41
N ARG A 192 -7.09 -4.36 22.33
CA ARG A 192 -8.33 -5.16 22.25
C ARG A 192 -9.32 -4.85 23.37
N LYS A 193 -9.38 -3.58 23.78
CA LYS A 193 -10.35 -3.11 24.78
C LYS A 193 -11.74 -3.05 24.16
N SER A 194 -12.76 -3.18 25.00
CA SER A 194 -14.14 -2.92 24.58
C SER A 194 -14.29 -1.49 24.09
N PRO A 195 -15.12 -1.23 23.07
CA PRO A 195 -15.39 0.12 22.59
C PRO A 195 -15.89 1.03 23.71
N ARG A 196 -15.45 2.27 23.73
CA ARG A 196 -15.97 3.30 24.63
C ARG A 196 -17.14 4.03 24.00
N PHE A 197 -18.14 4.31 24.79
CA PHE A 197 -19.36 5.01 24.38
C PHE A 197 -19.61 6.24 25.23
N LEU A 198 -20.21 7.27 24.64
CA LEU A 198 -20.54 8.55 25.32
C LEU A 198 -21.49 8.33 26.50
N ASN A 199 -22.40 7.36 26.36
CA ASN A 199 -23.39 7.03 27.38
C ASN A 199 -22.94 5.91 28.37
N GLY A 200 -21.62 5.66 28.43
CA GLY A 200 -21.04 4.66 29.31
C GLY A 200 -20.94 3.25 28.71
N PRO A 201 -20.37 2.29 29.46
CA PRO A 201 -20.12 0.95 28.97
C PRO A 201 -21.42 0.20 28.63
N LYS A 202 -21.42 -0.59 27.57
CA LYS A 202 -22.54 -1.43 27.14
C LYS A 202 -22.21 -2.89 27.33
N ASN A 203 -23.07 -3.61 28.02
CA ASN A 203 -22.92 -5.08 28.18
C ASN A 203 -23.25 -5.81 26.87
N VAL A 204 -24.20 -5.29 26.09
CA VAL A 204 -24.57 -5.75 24.77
C VAL A 204 -24.52 -4.56 23.82
N ILE A 205 -23.74 -4.65 22.76
CA ILE A 205 -23.58 -3.56 21.78
C ILE A 205 -24.82 -3.49 20.89
N ILE A 206 -25.29 -4.63 20.39
CA ILE A 206 -26.50 -4.79 19.59
C ILE A 206 -27.17 -6.09 20.01
N GLU A 207 -28.49 -6.06 20.18
CA GLU A 207 -29.25 -7.26 20.54
C GLU A 207 -29.40 -8.20 19.36
N ASP A 208 -29.20 -9.50 19.58
CA ASP A 208 -29.29 -10.54 18.54
C ASP A 208 -30.72 -10.70 17.93
N SER A 209 -31.71 -10.23 18.63
CA SER A 209 -33.13 -10.29 18.19
C SER A 209 -33.47 -9.27 17.10
N LEU A 210 -32.59 -8.26 16.89
CA LEU A 210 -32.87 -7.21 15.92
C LEU A 210 -32.62 -7.68 14.48
N SER A 211 -33.49 -7.27 13.55
CA SER A 211 -33.38 -7.58 12.14
C SER A 211 -33.91 -6.43 11.26
N GLY A 212 -33.59 -6.47 9.97
CA GLY A 212 -34.04 -5.48 8.99
C GLY A 212 -33.65 -4.05 9.32
N SER A 213 -34.58 -3.09 9.23
CA SER A 213 -34.35 -1.68 9.51
C SER A 213 -33.95 -1.43 10.96
N ASN A 214 -34.53 -2.13 11.91
CA ASN A 214 -34.22 -1.96 13.35
C ASN A 214 -32.77 -2.31 13.66
N PHE A 215 -32.22 -3.30 12.98
CA PHE A 215 -30.81 -3.65 13.10
C PHE A 215 -29.90 -2.54 12.54
N ILE A 216 -30.26 -1.97 11.38
CA ILE A 216 -29.50 -0.85 10.79
C ILE A 216 -29.56 0.38 11.67
N ASP A 217 -30.74 0.75 12.18
CA ASP A 217 -30.90 1.90 13.07
C ASP A 217 -30.12 1.72 14.37
N ALA A 218 -30.08 0.51 14.92
CA ALA A 218 -29.28 0.20 16.10
C ALA A 218 -27.79 0.34 15.82
N ILE A 219 -27.26 -0.16 14.70
CA ILE A 219 -25.83 0.01 14.32
C ILE A 219 -25.47 1.47 14.11
N VAL A 220 -26.32 2.23 13.42
CA VAL A 220 -26.13 3.68 13.21
C VAL A 220 -26.10 4.41 14.56
N SER A 221 -27.00 4.08 15.46
CA SER A 221 -27.02 4.65 16.81
C SER A 221 -25.75 4.32 17.59
N VAL A 222 -25.28 3.07 17.54
CA VAL A 222 -24.05 2.65 18.20
C VAL A 222 -22.82 3.38 17.62
N ALA A 223 -22.76 3.53 16.30
CA ALA A 223 -21.65 4.26 15.67
C ALA A 223 -21.61 5.76 16.07
N ASN A 224 -22.77 6.38 16.29
CA ASN A 224 -22.86 7.76 16.78
C ASN A 224 -22.51 7.92 18.27
N ASP A 225 -22.67 6.87 19.05
CA ASP A 225 -22.42 6.85 20.49
C ASP A 225 -20.94 6.54 20.84
N LEU A 226 -20.10 6.29 19.85
CA LEU A 226 -18.67 6.06 20.07
C LEU A 226 -17.98 7.31 20.64
N ASP A 227 -17.24 7.12 21.73
CA ASP A 227 -16.42 8.17 22.36
C ASP A 227 -14.95 7.99 21.98
N ASN A 228 -14.53 8.62 20.87
CA ASN A 228 -13.16 8.52 20.35
C ASN A 228 -12.58 7.09 20.38
N SER A 229 -13.40 6.12 20.01
CA SER A 229 -13.12 4.69 20.08
C SER A 229 -13.42 4.02 18.74
N TYR A 230 -13.46 2.70 18.68
CA TYR A 230 -13.62 1.93 17.47
C TYR A 230 -14.80 0.96 17.56
N LEU A 231 -15.29 0.49 16.42
CA LEU A 231 -16.28 -0.56 16.32
C LEU A 231 -15.87 -1.56 15.24
N CYS A 232 -15.73 -2.84 15.60
CA CYS A 232 -15.50 -3.92 14.65
C CYS A 232 -16.81 -4.52 14.18
N ILE A 233 -17.05 -4.54 12.86
CA ILE A 233 -18.19 -5.20 12.25
C ILE A 233 -17.68 -6.39 11.44
N GLN A 234 -17.91 -7.60 11.95
CA GLN A 234 -17.51 -8.84 11.31
C GLN A 234 -18.70 -9.48 10.57
N GLY A 235 -18.43 -10.11 9.44
CA GLY A 235 -19.40 -10.89 8.69
C GLY A 235 -18.76 -11.58 7.49
N PRO A 236 -19.28 -12.74 7.06
CA PRO A 236 -18.80 -13.45 5.87
C PRO A 236 -19.01 -12.61 4.59
N PRO A 237 -18.42 -13.00 3.46
CA PRO A 237 -18.75 -12.42 2.15
C PRO A 237 -20.27 -12.45 1.93
N GLY A 238 -20.85 -11.37 1.40
CA GLY A 238 -22.29 -11.25 1.16
C GLY A 238 -23.16 -10.91 2.38
N ALA A 239 -22.62 -10.83 3.60
CA ALA A 239 -23.38 -10.52 4.83
C ALA A 239 -23.88 -9.06 4.95
N GLY A 240 -23.80 -8.25 3.89
CA GLY A 240 -24.32 -6.87 3.92
C GLY A 240 -23.42 -5.85 4.62
N LYS A 241 -22.12 -6.13 4.90
CA LYS A 241 -21.21 -5.16 5.55
C LYS A 241 -21.18 -3.81 4.84
N THR A 242 -21.04 -3.81 3.51
CA THR A 242 -21.03 -2.58 2.71
C THR A 242 -22.37 -1.85 2.75
N PHE A 243 -23.47 -2.61 2.78
CA PHE A 243 -24.81 -2.05 2.94
C PHE A 243 -24.98 -1.34 4.29
N THR A 244 -24.53 -1.96 5.37
CA THR A 244 -24.52 -1.37 6.71
C THR A 244 -23.63 -0.14 6.78
N ALA A 245 -22.39 -0.23 6.25
CA ALA A 245 -21.43 0.86 6.25
C ALA A 245 -21.97 2.12 5.54
N ARG A 246 -22.70 1.98 4.42
CA ARG A 246 -23.27 3.14 3.71
C ARG A 246 -24.28 3.91 4.57
N HIS A 247 -25.08 3.22 5.40
CA HIS A 247 -26.06 3.88 6.28
C HIS A 247 -25.36 4.64 7.41
N ILE A 248 -24.34 4.03 8.02
CA ILE A 248 -23.48 4.71 9.02
C ILE A 248 -22.85 5.95 8.41
N ILE A 249 -22.23 5.82 7.24
CA ILE A 249 -21.55 6.93 6.54
C ILE A 249 -22.55 8.05 6.22
N ALA A 250 -23.71 7.72 5.66
CA ALA A 250 -24.73 8.69 5.29
C ALA A 250 -25.22 9.50 6.51
N ASP A 251 -25.50 8.82 7.62
CA ASP A 251 -25.93 9.47 8.87
C ASP A 251 -24.83 10.37 9.46
N LEU A 252 -23.59 9.89 9.53
CA LEU A 252 -22.48 10.66 10.05
C LEU A 252 -22.19 11.91 9.19
N ILE A 253 -22.29 11.80 7.85
CA ILE A 253 -22.17 12.96 6.95
C ILE A 253 -23.30 13.94 7.19
N ALA A 254 -24.55 13.49 7.33
CA ALA A 254 -25.70 14.34 7.65
C ALA A 254 -25.49 15.11 8.97
N LYS A 255 -24.74 14.54 9.90
CA LYS A 255 -24.33 15.16 11.17
C LYS A 255 -23.04 16.00 11.08
N GLY A 256 -22.55 16.26 9.87
CA GLY A 256 -21.38 17.11 9.63
C GLY A 256 -20.03 16.47 9.97
N LYS A 257 -19.96 15.15 10.12
CA LYS A 257 -18.70 14.46 10.37
C LYS A 257 -17.89 14.30 9.07
N ARG A 258 -16.56 14.35 9.16
CA ARG A 258 -15.64 14.04 8.06
C ARG A 258 -15.32 12.55 8.07
N ILE A 259 -15.50 11.90 6.94
CA ILE A 259 -15.34 10.45 6.81
C ILE A 259 -14.16 10.14 5.89
N GLY A 260 -13.27 9.28 6.33
CA GLY A 260 -12.25 8.64 5.50
C GLY A 260 -12.64 7.18 5.23
N ILE A 261 -12.48 6.73 3.99
CA ILE A 261 -12.74 5.35 3.58
C ILE A 261 -11.46 4.79 2.98
N SER A 262 -11.02 3.62 3.45
CA SER A 262 -9.90 2.89 2.86
C SER A 262 -10.28 1.43 2.60
N SER A 263 -9.63 0.80 1.63
CA SER A 263 -9.84 -0.61 1.27
C SER A 263 -8.52 -1.24 0.86
N ASN A 264 -8.36 -2.53 1.13
CA ASN A 264 -7.20 -3.31 0.70
C ASN A 264 -7.37 -3.87 -0.74
N SER A 265 -8.55 -3.72 -1.33
CA SER A 265 -8.86 -4.18 -2.68
C SER A 265 -9.70 -3.14 -3.42
N HIS A 266 -9.55 -3.13 -4.73
CA HIS A 266 -10.37 -2.32 -5.64
C HIS A 266 -11.69 -2.98 -5.94
#